data_3c0c7ccff50c88f1f9c0a4e0eb3381f5
#
_entry.id   3c0c7ccff50c88f1f9c0a4e0eb3381f5
#
_cell.length_a   1.000
_cell.length_b   1.000
_cell.length_c   1.000
_cell.angle_alpha   90.00
_cell.angle_beta   90.00
_cell.angle_gamma   90.00
#
_symmetry.space_group_name_H-M   'P 1'
#
loop_
_entity.id
_entity.type
_entity.pdbx_description
1 polymer ?
#
loop_
_entity_poly.entity_id
_entity_poly.type
_entity_poly.pdbx_seq_one_letter_code
_entity_poly.pdbx_strand_id
1 'polypeptide(L)'
;PDVQVSRREFIVRDEAVVYGLGGIKNVGDEAIREIVAAREKDGPFLSFLDLCIRVSLRKVTKRVLESLIKGGALDCFGCSRAAMVAAIDPVVARAQKKIKEKQSNQISLLTLSPRKIEENQASGIGFSCEEESISEWDEDQKLRFEKEALGFFLTSHPLQPYRHELNRLDLRPLEDC
;
A
#
# COMPACT_ATOMS: atom_id res chain seq x y z
N PRO A 1 8.57 3.53 -3.41
CA PRO A 1 7.72 2.55 -4.11
C PRO A 1 6.26 3.00 -4.12
N ASP A 2 5.50 2.62 -5.13
CA ASP A 2 4.09 2.97 -5.29
C ASP A 2 3.38 1.82 -6.04
N VAL A 3 2.33 1.25 -5.46
CA VAL A 3 1.57 0.16 -6.09
C VAL A 3 0.89 0.57 -7.40
N GLN A 4 0.65 1.87 -7.60
CA GLN A 4 0.04 2.40 -8.83
C GLN A 4 1.01 2.43 -10.02
N VAL A 5 2.32 2.51 -9.76
CA VAL A 5 3.32 2.78 -10.81
C VAL A 5 4.42 1.73 -10.81
N SER A 6 4.93 1.35 -9.63
CA SER A 6 6.11 0.47 -9.49
C SER A 6 5.89 -0.88 -10.14
N ARG A 7 6.98 -1.41 -10.70
CA ARG A 7 7.09 -2.78 -11.19
C ARG A 7 7.99 -3.59 -10.25
N ARG A 8 8.37 -4.80 -10.66
CA ARG A 8 9.31 -5.62 -9.90
C ARG A 8 10.66 -4.91 -9.72
N GLU A 9 11.18 -4.36 -10.80
CA GLU A 9 12.48 -3.70 -10.86
C GLU A 9 12.33 -2.18 -10.74
N PHE A 10 13.43 -1.51 -10.47
CA PHE A 10 13.51 -0.06 -10.55
C PHE A 10 13.25 0.40 -11.97
N ILE A 11 12.46 1.44 -12.13
CA ILE A 11 12.20 2.05 -13.43
C ILE A 11 12.53 3.54 -13.38
N VAL A 12 13.00 4.07 -14.49
CA VAL A 12 13.16 5.52 -14.65
C VAL A 12 11.87 6.07 -15.27
N ARG A 13 11.28 7.06 -14.65
CA ARG A 13 10.11 7.77 -15.13
C ARG A 13 10.24 9.25 -14.78
N ASP A 14 10.01 10.13 -15.77
CA ASP A 14 10.02 11.58 -15.60
C ASP A 14 11.29 12.07 -14.87
N GLU A 15 12.48 11.57 -15.29
CA GLU A 15 13.80 11.86 -14.71
C GLU A 15 13.99 11.40 -13.25
N ALA A 16 13.02 10.69 -12.70
CA ALA A 16 13.09 10.12 -11.35
C ALA A 16 13.21 8.58 -11.36
N VAL A 17 13.90 8.04 -10.39
CA VAL A 17 13.96 6.58 -10.17
C VAL A 17 12.79 6.14 -9.30
N VAL A 18 11.88 5.37 -9.88
CA VAL A 18 10.78 4.74 -9.15
C VAL A 18 11.27 3.44 -8.54
N TYR A 19 11.17 3.32 -7.24
CA TYR A 19 11.60 2.15 -6.49
C TYR A 19 10.77 0.90 -6.85
N GLY A 20 11.45 -0.20 -7.18
CA GLY A 20 10.82 -1.47 -7.54
C GLY A 20 10.18 -2.17 -6.33
N LEU A 21 9.02 -2.80 -6.52
CA LEU A 21 8.37 -3.59 -5.46
C LEU A 21 9.22 -4.78 -5.02
N GLY A 22 10.10 -5.29 -5.90
CA GLY A 22 11.03 -6.38 -5.59
C GLY A 22 12.12 -6.02 -4.58
N GLY A 23 12.36 -4.72 -4.35
CA GLY A 23 13.27 -4.25 -3.32
C GLY A 23 12.66 -4.24 -1.91
N ILE A 24 11.34 -4.45 -1.78
CA ILE A 24 10.66 -4.48 -0.48
C ILE A 24 10.78 -5.88 0.12
N LYS A 25 11.32 -5.98 1.32
CA LYS A 25 11.44 -7.26 2.03
C LYS A 25 10.08 -7.93 2.23
N ASN A 26 10.04 -9.24 2.17
CA ASN A 26 8.84 -10.08 2.29
C ASN A 26 7.83 -9.92 1.13
N VAL A 27 8.11 -9.15 0.10
CA VAL A 27 7.28 -9.03 -1.10
C VAL A 27 7.86 -9.94 -2.18
N GLY A 28 7.30 -11.13 -2.32
CA GLY A 28 7.75 -12.12 -3.30
C GLY A 28 7.27 -11.84 -4.71
N ASP A 29 7.95 -12.43 -5.69
CA ASP A 29 7.66 -12.24 -7.13
C ASP A 29 6.22 -12.56 -7.52
N GLU A 30 5.59 -13.56 -6.89
CA GLU A 30 4.19 -13.91 -7.17
C GLU A 30 3.22 -12.81 -6.71
N ALA A 31 3.49 -12.19 -5.56
CA ALA A 31 2.67 -11.08 -5.07
C ALA A 31 2.81 -9.87 -5.98
N ILE A 32 4.03 -9.58 -6.43
CA ILE A 32 4.29 -8.46 -7.36
C ILE A 32 3.57 -8.66 -8.67
N ARG A 33 3.69 -9.87 -9.28
CA ARG A 33 2.98 -10.20 -10.53
C ARG A 33 1.47 -10.05 -10.38
N GLU A 34 0.92 -10.48 -9.26
CA GLU A 34 -0.51 -10.36 -8.97
C GLU A 34 -0.96 -8.90 -8.90
N ILE A 35 -0.22 -8.06 -8.18
CA ILE A 35 -0.51 -6.62 -8.06
C ILE A 35 -0.43 -5.94 -9.44
N VAL A 36 0.65 -6.19 -10.18
CA VAL A 36 0.85 -5.58 -11.50
C VAL A 36 -0.23 -6.04 -12.48
N ALA A 37 -0.53 -7.34 -12.52
CA ALA A 37 -1.56 -7.89 -13.42
C ALA A 37 -2.96 -7.35 -13.09
N ALA A 38 -3.32 -7.23 -11.81
CA ALA A 38 -4.60 -6.64 -11.39
C ALA A 38 -4.72 -5.18 -11.81
N ARG A 39 -3.64 -4.40 -11.69
CA ARG A 39 -3.58 -3.01 -12.12
C ARG A 39 -3.66 -2.86 -13.64
N GLU A 40 -2.93 -3.69 -14.38
CA GLU A 40 -2.92 -3.64 -15.85
C GLU A 40 -4.28 -4.07 -16.45
N LYS A 41 -5.00 -4.96 -15.78
CA LYS A 41 -6.31 -5.45 -16.22
C LYS A 41 -7.42 -4.42 -16.00
N ASP A 42 -7.52 -3.88 -14.79
CA ASP A 42 -8.69 -3.12 -14.35
C ASP A 42 -8.36 -1.65 -14.01
N GLY A 43 -7.15 -1.16 -14.39
CA GLY A 43 -6.67 0.19 -14.12
C GLY A 43 -6.15 0.40 -12.70
N PRO A 44 -5.84 1.64 -12.30
CA PRO A 44 -5.32 1.98 -10.98
C PRO A 44 -6.22 1.50 -9.84
N PHE A 45 -5.63 1.21 -8.68
CA PHE A 45 -6.40 0.87 -7.49
C PHE A 45 -7.03 2.12 -6.89
N LEU A 46 -8.33 2.06 -6.56
CA LEU A 46 -9.07 3.19 -6.01
C LEU A 46 -8.90 3.34 -4.50
N SER A 47 -8.59 2.25 -3.80
CA SER A 47 -8.43 2.23 -2.35
C SER A 47 -7.69 0.97 -1.89
N PHE A 48 -7.29 0.94 -0.62
CA PHE A 48 -6.71 -0.24 0.01
C PHE A 48 -7.66 -1.46 -0.04
N LEU A 49 -8.97 -1.25 0.15
CA LEU A 49 -9.96 -2.31 0.02
C LEU A 49 -10.08 -2.81 -1.43
N ASP A 50 -10.05 -1.91 -2.42
CA ASP A 50 -10.09 -2.27 -3.83
C ASP A 50 -8.88 -3.12 -4.22
N LEU A 51 -7.68 -2.76 -3.78
CA LEU A 51 -6.49 -3.59 -3.93
C LEU A 51 -6.75 -5.00 -3.39
N CYS A 52 -7.22 -5.13 -2.14
CA CYS A 52 -7.47 -6.43 -1.50
C CYS A 52 -8.57 -7.27 -2.19
N ILE A 53 -9.55 -6.63 -2.86
CA ILE A 53 -10.60 -7.33 -3.61
C ILE A 53 -10.06 -7.86 -4.95
N ARG A 54 -9.16 -7.10 -5.60
CA ARG A 54 -8.70 -7.39 -6.96
C ARG A 54 -7.53 -8.35 -7.02
N VAL A 55 -6.74 -8.45 -5.92
CA VAL A 55 -5.60 -9.38 -5.85
C VAL A 55 -5.95 -10.69 -5.17
N SER A 56 -5.20 -11.74 -5.48
CA SER A 56 -5.30 -13.01 -4.76
C SER A 56 -4.67 -12.91 -3.37
N LEU A 57 -5.49 -12.93 -2.32
CA LEU A 57 -5.04 -12.86 -0.93
C LEU A 57 -4.24 -14.10 -0.46
N ARG A 58 -4.14 -15.15 -1.30
CA ARG A 58 -3.23 -16.28 -1.08
C ARG A 58 -1.79 -15.91 -1.42
N LYS A 59 -1.58 -15.05 -2.42
CA LYS A 59 -0.28 -14.57 -2.88
C LYS A 59 0.10 -13.26 -2.19
N VAL A 60 -0.84 -12.30 -2.12
CA VAL A 60 -0.69 -11.04 -1.40
C VAL A 60 -1.18 -11.24 0.03
N THR A 61 -0.35 -11.84 0.86
CA THR A 61 -0.66 -12.17 2.26
C THR A 61 -0.66 -10.92 3.14
N LYS A 62 -1.19 -11.02 4.36
CA LYS A 62 -1.14 -9.95 5.36
C LYS A 62 0.28 -9.43 5.59
N ARG A 63 1.27 -10.31 5.65
CA ARG A 63 2.69 -9.95 5.79
C ARG A 63 3.20 -9.14 4.60
N VAL A 64 2.76 -9.47 3.38
CA VAL A 64 3.08 -8.69 2.17
C VAL A 64 2.45 -7.31 2.25
N LEU A 65 1.15 -7.22 2.62
CA LEU A 65 0.44 -5.95 2.79
C LEU A 65 1.13 -5.06 3.83
N GLU A 66 1.49 -5.62 4.99
CA GLU A 66 2.22 -4.90 6.04
C GLU A 66 3.57 -4.35 5.54
N SER A 67 4.34 -5.16 4.81
CA SER A 67 5.61 -4.73 4.23
C SER A 67 5.45 -3.64 3.18
N LEU A 68 4.41 -3.72 2.34
CA LEU A 68 4.06 -2.67 1.37
C LEU A 68 3.69 -1.36 2.07
N ILE A 69 2.89 -1.41 3.15
CA ILE A 69 2.51 -0.23 3.93
C ILE A 69 3.74 0.38 4.61
N LYS A 70 4.54 -0.42 5.33
CA LYS A 70 5.76 0.03 6.00
C LYS A 70 6.77 0.66 5.03
N GLY A 71 6.87 0.11 3.82
CA GLY A 71 7.72 0.64 2.75
C GLY A 71 7.13 1.84 2.02
N GLY A 72 5.94 2.32 2.37
CA GLY A 72 5.30 3.48 1.75
C GLY A 72 4.67 3.21 0.37
N ALA A 73 4.57 1.95 -0.04
CA ALA A 73 4.03 1.61 -1.36
C ALA A 73 2.52 1.86 -1.50
N LEU A 74 1.80 2.06 -0.40
CA LEU A 74 0.36 2.35 -0.34
C LEU A 74 0.02 3.79 0.04
N ASP A 75 1.02 4.68 0.15
CA ASP A 75 0.83 6.09 0.51
C ASP A 75 -0.06 6.83 -0.51
N CYS A 76 -0.15 6.33 -1.75
CA CYS A 76 -1.03 6.84 -2.79
C CYS A 76 -2.53 6.83 -2.41
N PHE A 77 -2.93 6.07 -1.40
CA PHE A 77 -4.32 6.06 -0.91
C PHE A 77 -4.63 7.20 0.09
N GLY A 78 -3.65 8.01 0.47
CA GLY A 78 -3.84 9.17 1.35
C GLY A 78 -4.15 8.84 2.81
N CYS A 79 -3.95 7.59 3.24
CA CYS A 79 -4.18 7.13 4.60
C CYS A 79 -2.88 7.10 5.40
N SER A 80 -2.95 7.29 6.73
CA SER A 80 -1.78 7.07 7.57
C SER A 80 -1.33 5.61 7.51
N ARG A 81 -0.03 5.38 7.51
CA ARG A 81 0.51 4.01 7.49
C ARG A 81 0.09 3.24 8.73
N ALA A 82 0.03 3.90 9.88
CA ALA A 82 -0.45 3.32 11.14
C ALA A 82 -1.90 2.82 11.04
N ALA A 83 -2.79 3.65 10.49
CA ALA A 83 -4.19 3.28 10.28
C ALA A 83 -4.33 2.13 9.28
N MET A 84 -3.55 2.15 8.19
CA MET A 84 -3.58 1.06 7.21
C MET A 84 -3.11 -0.28 7.80
N VAL A 85 -2.07 -0.28 8.64
CA VAL A 85 -1.61 -1.52 9.31
C VAL A 85 -2.67 -2.05 10.27
N ALA A 86 -3.28 -1.20 11.09
CA ALA A 86 -4.37 -1.59 11.98
C ALA A 86 -5.59 -2.13 11.21
N ALA A 87 -5.83 -1.60 10.03
CA ALA A 87 -6.95 -1.97 9.16
C ALA A 87 -6.73 -3.25 8.33
N ILE A 88 -5.54 -3.86 8.33
CA ILE A 88 -5.26 -5.05 7.49
C ILE A 88 -6.30 -6.15 7.74
N ASP A 89 -6.55 -6.53 8.99
CA ASP A 89 -7.46 -7.62 9.32
C ASP A 89 -8.91 -7.35 8.93
N PRO A 90 -9.52 -6.22 9.31
CA PRO A 90 -10.89 -5.92 8.92
C PRO A 90 -11.04 -5.71 7.41
N VAL A 91 -10.06 -5.10 6.73
CA VAL A 91 -10.10 -4.90 5.27
C VAL A 91 -10.01 -6.24 4.53
N VAL A 92 -9.11 -7.13 4.94
CA VAL A 92 -8.98 -8.48 4.36
C VAL A 92 -10.27 -9.28 4.56
N ALA A 93 -10.86 -9.27 5.76
CA ALA A 93 -12.13 -9.95 6.02
C ALA A 93 -13.28 -9.39 5.15
N ARG A 94 -13.37 -8.07 5.01
CA ARG A 94 -14.35 -7.40 4.15
C ARG A 94 -14.15 -7.72 2.68
N ALA A 95 -12.89 -7.77 2.21
CA ALA A 95 -12.55 -8.16 0.84
C ALA A 95 -12.98 -9.61 0.54
N GLN A 96 -12.66 -10.54 1.45
CA GLN A 96 -13.07 -11.94 1.31
C GLN A 96 -14.59 -12.10 1.26
N LYS A 97 -15.33 -11.35 2.08
CA LYS A 97 -16.80 -11.36 2.05
C LYS A 97 -17.31 -10.87 0.71
N LYS A 98 -16.84 -9.74 0.19
CA LYS A 98 -17.24 -9.21 -1.12
C LYS A 98 -16.89 -10.15 -2.28
N ILE A 99 -15.74 -10.83 -2.23
CA ILE A 99 -15.35 -11.83 -3.24
C ILE A 99 -16.34 -13.01 -3.24
N LYS A 100 -16.70 -13.53 -2.05
CA LYS A 100 -17.68 -14.61 -1.92
C LYS A 100 -19.08 -14.21 -2.42
N GLU A 101 -19.52 -12.99 -2.09
CA GLU A 101 -20.80 -12.45 -2.55
C GLU A 101 -20.85 -12.35 -4.08
N LYS A 102 -19.77 -11.85 -4.72
CA LYS A 102 -19.67 -11.80 -6.19
C LYS A 102 -19.73 -13.19 -6.81
N GLN A 103 -19.07 -14.18 -6.23
CA GLN A 103 -19.11 -15.56 -6.71
C GLN A 103 -20.48 -16.20 -6.51
N SER A 104 -21.16 -15.93 -5.39
CA SER A 104 -22.51 -16.42 -5.09
C SER A 104 -23.56 -15.80 -6.01
N ASN A 105 -23.47 -14.50 -6.30
CA ASN A 105 -24.39 -13.82 -7.22
C ASN A 105 -24.26 -14.29 -8.68
N GLN A 106 -23.11 -14.82 -9.10
CA GLN A 106 -22.98 -15.46 -10.42
C GLN A 106 -23.75 -16.76 -10.53
N ILE A 107 -24.03 -17.43 -9.41
CA ILE A 107 -24.84 -18.66 -9.37
C ILE A 107 -26.36 -18.34 -9.30
N SER A 108 -26.71 -17.16 -8.80
CA SER A 108 -28.09 -16.73 -8.52
C SER A 108 -28.78 -15.98 -9.68
N LEU A 109 -28.24 -16.03 -10.90
CA LEU A 109 -28.89 -15.44 -12.10
C LEU A 109 -30.21 -16.15 -12.51
N LEU A 110 -30.64 -17.21 -11.78
CA LEU A 110 -31.89 -17.90 -11.98
C LEU A 110 -33.04 -17.40 -11.11
N THR A 111 -32.83 -16.43 -10.24
CA THR A 111 -33.90 -15.80 -9.45
C THR A 111 -33.93 -14.29 -9.73
N LEU A 112 -34.46 -13.95 -10.91
CA LEU A 112 -34.81 -12.60 -11.31
C LEU A 112 -35.90 -12.04 -10.40
N SER A 113 -35.49 -11.15 -9.50
CA SER A 113 -36.40 -10.16 -8.90
C SER A 113 -35.86 -8.74 -9.22
N PRO A 114 -36.63 -7.91 -9.98
CA PRO A 114 -36.12 -6.68 -10.58
C PRO A 114 -35.95 -5.49 -9.62
N ARG A 115 -35.86 -5.68 -8.32
CA ARG A 115 -36.01 -4.60 -7.33
C ARG A 115 -34.74 -4.21 -6.54
N LYS A 116 -33.53 -4.63 -6.93
CA LYS A 116 -32.28 -4.27 -6.19
C LYS A 116 -31.11 -3.81 -7.05
N ILE A 117 -31.37 -3.16 -8.19
CA ILE A 117 -30.28 -2.68 -9.06
C ILE A 117 -29.82 -1.24 -8.71
N GLU A 118 -30.59 -0.46 -7.97
CA GLU A 118 -30.30 0.98 -7.78
C GLU A 118 -29.55 1.38 -6.51
N GLU A 119 -29.38 0.49 -5.51
CA GLU A 119 -28.70 0.84 -4.26
C GLU A 119 -27.21 0.47 -4.18
N ASN A 120 -26.64 -0.24 -5.16
CA ASN A 120 -25.26 -0.71 -5.10
C ASN A 120 -24.23 0.17 -5.82
N GLN A 121 -24.63 1.28 -6.44
CA GLN A 121 -23.69 2.18 -7.12
C GLN A 121 -23.30 3.43 -6.29
N ALA A 122 -23.94 3.69 -5.17
CA ALA A 122 -23.70 4.87 -4.34
C ALA A 122 -23.05 4.56 -2.97
N SER A 123 -22.85 3.30 -2.62
CA SER A 123 -22.10 2.95 -1.39
C SER A 123 -20.62 2.95 -1.71
N GLY A 124 -19.97 4.08 -1.48
CA GLY A 124 -18.56 4.33 -1.73
C GLY A 124 -17.68 3.12 -1.37
N ILE A 125 -16.91 2.68 -2.37
CA ILE A 125 -15.86 1.65 -2.23
C ILE A 125 -14.66 2.26 -1.45
N GLY A 126 -14.90 3.17 -0.56
CA GLY A 126 -13.89 3.78 0.28
C GLY A 126 -13.83 3.05 1.63
N PHE A 127 -12.71 2.45 1.96
CA PHE A 127 -12.24 2.48 3.32
C PHE A 127 -11.88 3.95 3.53
N SER A 128 -12.79 4.72 4.15
CA SER A 128 -12.49 6.08 4.56
C SER A 128 -11.56 5.95 5.75
N CYS A 129 -10.35 6.46 5.63
CA CYS A 129 -9.40 6.56 6.75
C CYS A 129 -9.92 7.42 7.91
N GLU A 130 -11.11 8.01 7.72
CA GLU A 130 -11.81 8.84 8.70
C GLU A 130 -12.49 8.02 9.82
N GLU A 131 -12.70 6.71 9.63
CA GLU A 131 -13.41 5.88 10.63
C GLU A 131 -12.54 5.47 11.83
N GLU A 132 -11.20 5.57 11.72
CA GLU A 132 -10.32 5.38 12.87
C GLU A 132 -9.36 6.57 12.99
N SER A 133 -9.51 7.36 14.03
CA SER A 133 -8.63 8.47 14.40
C SER A 133 -7.26 7.97 14.91
N ILE A 134 -6.66 7.02 14.17
CA ILE A 134 -5.32 6.53 14.47
C ILE A 134 -4.33 7.55 13.93
N SER A 135 -3.65 8.24 14.84
CA SER A 135 -2.56 9.14 14.47
C SER A 135 -1.45 8.37 13.76
N GLU A 136 -0.80 9.03 12.80
CA GLU A 136 0.38 8.45 12.14
C GLU A 136 1.47 8.14 13.17
N TRP A 137 2.32 7.18 12.85
CA TRP A 137 3.53 6.90 13.62
C TRP A 137 4.40 8.15 13.76
N ASP A 138 5.13 8.26 14.87
CA ASP A 138 6.17 9.26 14.97
C ASP A 138 7.24 9.06 13.87
N GLU A 139 8.00 10.11 13.60
CA GLU A 139 8.98 10.12 12.51
C GLU A 139 10.03 9.02 12.70
N ASP A 140 10.52 8.82 13.92
CA ASP A 140 11.51 7.79 14.24
C ASP A 140 10.97 6.37 13.99
N GLN A 141 9.73 6.11 14.36
CA GLN A 141 9.08 4.82 14.15
C GLN A 141 8.83 4.58 12.67
N LYS A 142 8.39 5.59 11.94
CA LYS A 142 8.20 5.53 10.50
C LYS A 142 9.50 5.20 9.76
N LEU A 143 10.60 5.87 10.12
CA LEU A 143 11.93 5.61 9.55
C LEU A 143 12.46 4.21 9.90
N ARG A 144 12.20 3.72 11.13
CA ARG A 144 12.56 2.34 11.50
C ARG A 144 11.82 1.32 10.65
N PHE A 145 10.53 1.51 10.41
CA PHE A 145 9.73 0.63 9.57
C PHE A 145 10.13 0.71 8.10
N GLU A 146 10.46 1.89 7.58
CA GLU A 146 11.05 2.02 6.25
C GLU A 146 12.35 1.23 6.12
N LYS A 147 13.28 1.42 7.06
CA LYS A 147 14.55 0.68 7.07
C LYS A 147 14.34 -0.83 7.19
N GLU A 148 13.34 -1.27 7.99
CA GLU A 148 12.97 -2.69 8.09
C GLU A 148 12.50 -3.22 6.73
N ALA A 149 11.62 -2.49 6.05
CA ALA A 149 10.98 -2.91 4.81
C ALA A 149 11.89 -2.74 3.58
N LEU A 150 12.61 -1.63 3.46
CA LEU A 150 13.41 -1.27 2.28
C LEU A 150 14.91 -1.54 2.46
N GLY A 151 15.40 -1.57 3.69
CA GLY A 151 16.81 -1.68 4.00
C GLY A 151 17.56 -0.35 4.13
N PHE A 152 16.92 0.77 3.80
CA PHE A 152 17.45 2.13 3.91
C PHE A 152 16.33 3.13 4.25
N PHE A 153 16.69 4.38 4.50
CA PHE A 153 15.74 5.47 4.76
C PHE A 153 15.40 6.16 3.45
N LEU A 154 14.12 6.31 3.14
CA LEU A 154 13.63 6.93 1.90
C LEU A 154 13.01 8.31 2.17
N THR A 155 12.14 8.42 3.18
CA THR A 155 11.37 9.64 3.43
C THR A 155 12.21 10.74 4.08
N SER A 156 13.07 10.37 5.04
CA SER A 156 13.88 11.30 5.81
C SER A 156 15.12 10.57 6.36
N HIS A 157 16.03 11.28 6.98
CA HIS A 157 17.22 10.69 7.59
C HIS A 157 17.21 10.91 9.11
N PRO A 158 17.57 9.90 9.95
CA PRO A 158 17.54 10.02 11.41
C PRO A 158 18.38 11.16 11.97
N LEU A 159 19.39 11.62 11.22
CA LEU A 159 20.24 12.75 11.61
C LEU A 159 19.64 14.11 11.22
N GLN A 160 18.50 14.15 10.53
CA GLN A 160 17.90 15.41 10.09
C GLN A 160 17.53 16.35 11.24
N PRO A 161 16.98 15.89 12.38
CA PRO A 161 16.74 16.73 13.54
C PRO A 161 18.03 17.34 14.12
N TYR A 162 19.16 16.64 14.01
CA TYR A 162 20.46 17.04 14.54
C TYR A 162 21.29 17.84 13.54
N ARG A 163 20.75 18.18 12.37
CA ARG A 163 21.49 18.89 11.31
C ARG A 163 22.12 20.19 11.80
N HIS A 164 21.42 20.93 12.67
CA HIS A 164 21.93 22.17 13.23
C HIS A 164 23.15 21.93 14.14
N GLU A 165 23.12 20.87 14.93
CA GLU A 165 24.21 20.49 15.82
C GLU A 165 25.42 19.96 15.03
N LEU A 166 25.15 19.14 14.01
CA LEU A 166 26.17 18.61 13.10
C LEU A 166 26.91 19.75 12.37
N ASN A 167 26.19 20.79 11.93
CA ASN A 167 26.80 21.95 11.28
C ASN A 167 27.71 22.74 12.25
N ARG A 168 27.44 22.70 13.55
CA ARG A 168 28.29 23.34 14.57
C ARG A 168 29.60 22.59 14.85
N LEU A 169 29.62 21.29 14.51
CA LEU A 169 30.81 20.43 14.69
C LEU A 169 31.79 20.51 13.52
N ASP A 170 31.56 21.42 12.56
CA ASP A 170 32.40 21.63 11.36
C ASP A 170 32.70 20.31 10.60
N LEU A 171 31.71 19.38 10.58
CA LEU A 171 31.81 18.13 9.86
C LEU A 171 31.65 18.40 8.39
N ARG A 172 32.62 17.99 7.57
CA ARG A 172 32.55 18.10 6.13
C ARG A 172 31.76 16.93 5.55
N PRO A 173 30.87 17.18 4.55
CA PRO A 173 30.24 16.12 3.79
C PRO A 173 31.31 15.25 3.12
N LEU A 174 31.05 13.93 2.99
CA LEU A 174 31.96 13.01 2.29
C LEU A 174 32.16 13.38 0.81
N GLU A 175 31.24 14.15 0.23
CA GLU A 175 31.33 14.64 -1.14
C GLU A 175 32.47 15.67 -1.34
N ASP A 176 32.95 16.27 -0.24
CA ASP A 176 34.04 17.26 -0.22
C ASP A 176 35.41 16.63 0.14
N CYS A 177 35.46 15.29 0.26
CA CYS A 177 36.67 14.51 0.49
C CYS A 177 37.11 13.79 -0.76
#